data_913c683b2e0f08cc688c950c6e4eed64
#
_entry.id   913c683b2e0f08cc688c950c6e4eed64
#
_cell.length_a   1.000
_cell.length_b   1.000
_cell.length_c   1.000
_cell.angle_alpha   90.00
_cell.angle_beta   90.00
_cell.angle_gamma   90.00
#
_symmetry.space_group_name_H-M   'P 1'
#
loop_
_entity.id
_entity.type
_entity.pdbx_description
1 polymer ?
#
loop_
_entity_poly.entity_id
_entity_poly.type
_entity_poly.pdbx_seq_one_letter_code
_entity_poly.pdbx_strand_id
1 'polypeptide(L)'
;MTKIVVPLYLVCLFCYILFSRQPDYFDSEFAQATMVNWPDGSSGKPVLQAEYSDGYKLHHINVDYLFRDHQLGEKLTIIYEPKNPELAQEYALMGYWMGWGELIWSLLLLGISWGVAVSVTQNPTPEALLEQLNYKEPDKPRYD
;
A
#
# COMPACT_ATOMS: atom_id res chain seq x y z
N MET A 1 -19.94 -2.47 -17.30
CA MET A 1 -19.04 -3.30 -16.46
C MET A 1 -17.69 -2.64 -16.19
N THR A 2 -17.02 -2.07 -17.18
CA THR A 2 -15.71 -1.40 -17.00
C THR A 2 -15.69 -0.31 -15.93
N LYS A 3 -16.77 0.42 -15.69
CA LYS A 3 -16.89 1.48 -14.68
C LYS A 3 -16.80 0.97 -13.23
N ILE A 4 -17.02 -0.33 -13.01
CA ILE A 4 -17.00 -0.96 -11.66
C ILE A 4 -15.61 -1.53 -11.34
N VAL A 5 -14.80 -1.84 -12.35
CA VAL A 5 -13.48 -2.48 -12.16
C VAL A 5 -12.54 -1.60 -11.34
N VAL A 6 -12.46 -0.32 -11.65
CA VAL A 6 -11.57 0.61 -10.94
C VAL A 6 -11.97 0.80 -9.47
N PRO A 7 -13.24 1.11 -9.13
CA PRO A 7 -13.64 1.20 -7.73
C PRO A 7 -13.41 -0.10 -6.95
N LEU A 8 -13.76 -1.25 -7.53
CA LEU A 8 -13.55 -2.55 -6.91
C LEU A 8 -12.06 -2.81 -6.65
N TYR A 9 -11.23 -2.53 -7.65
CA TYR A 9 -9.78 -2.66 -7.51
C TYR A 9 -9.23 -1.78 -6.38
N LEU A 10 -9.65 -0.51 -6.29
CA LEU A 10 -9.22 0.40 -5.25
C LEU A 10 -9.63 -0.07 -3.84
N VAL A 11 -10.84 -0.62 -3.70
CA VAL A 11 -11.29 -1.21 -2.42
C VAL A 11 -10.44 -2.41 -2.05
N CYS A 12 -10.17 -3.33 -2.98
CA CYS A 12 -9.31 -4.49 -2.74
C CYS A 12 -7.88 -4.07 -2.38
N LEU A 13 -7.32 -3.10 -3.10
CA LEU A 13 -5.99 -2.56 -2.82
C LEU A 13 -5.92 -1.92 -1.44
N PHE A 14 -6.92 -1.13 -1.08
CA PHE A 14 -7.00 -0.49 0.23
C PHE A 14 -7.07 -1.53 1.37
N CYS A 15 -7.93 -2.54 1.23
CA CYS A 15 -8.00 -3.64 2.18
C CYS A 15 -6.66 -4.39 2.26
N TYR A 16 -6.03 -4.68 1.13
CA TYR A 16 -4.72 -5.32 1.11
C TYR A 16 -3.69 -4.49 1.89
N ILE A 17 -3.58 -3.20 1.61
CA ILE A 17 -2.66 -2.29 2.29
C ILE A 17 -2.91 -2.28 3.80
N LEU A 18 -4.16 -2.21 4.26
CA LEU A 18 -4.47 -2.17 5.69
C LEU A 18 -4.08 -3.45 6.43
N PHE A 19 -4.28 -4.62 5.81
CA PHE A 19 -4.10 -5.91 6.49
C PHE A 19 -2.76 -6.58 6.22
N SER A 20 -1.94 -6.06 5.29
CA SER A 20 -0.64 -6.65 4.96
C SER A 20 0.55 -5.91 5.57
N ARG A 21 0.34 -4.79 6.27
CA ARG A 21 1.42 -3.98 6.83
C ARG A 21 2.08 -4.64 8.03
N GLN A 22 3.41 -4.48 8.09
CA GLN A 22 4.21 -4.81 9.26
C GLN A 22 5.10 -3.59 9.56
N PRO A 23 5.08 -3.08 10.80
CA PRO A 23 4.25 -3.50 11.94
C PRO A 23 2.74 -3.29 11.67
N ASP A 24 1.88 -4.08 12.36
CA ASP A 24 0.43 -3.97 12.21
C ASP A 24 -0.04 -2.60 12.71
N TYR A 25 -0.79 -1.88 11.89
CA TYR A 25 -1.27 -0.53 12.21
C TYR A 25 -2.09 -0.47 13.50
N PHE A 26 -2.88 -1.50 13.78
CA PHE A 26 -3.81 -1.52 14.92
C PHE A 26 -3.14 -1.88 16.24
N ASP A 27 -2.03 -2.65 16.19
CA ASP A 27 -1.28 -3.09 17.37
C ASP A 27 0.02 -2.31 17.58
N SER A 28 0.24 -1.25 16.82
CA SER A 28 1.48 -0.46 16.82
C SER A 28 1.37 0.82 17.62
N GLU A 29 2.52 1.31 18.03
CA GLU A 29 2.73 2.60 18.68
C GLU A 29 3.57 3.52 17.79
N PHE A 30 3.49 4.83 18.08
CA PHE A 30 4.26 5.84 17.37
C PHE A 30 5.36 6.40 18.27
N ALA A 31 6.56 6.53 17.73
CA ALA A 31 7.68 7.18 18.39
C ALA A 31 8.30 8.26 17.49
N GLN A 32 8.96 9.23 18.12
CA GLN A 32 9.81 10.18 17.41
C GLN A 32 11.21 9.60 17.30
N ALA A 33 11.72 9.55 16.08
CA ALA A 33 13.09 9.17 15.78
C ALA A 33 13.90 10.38 15.33
N THR A 34 15.21 10.29 15.50
CA THR A 34 16.14 11.29 15.02
C THR A 34 17.17 10.61 14.13
N MET A 35 17.49 11.22 12.99
CA MET A 35 18.50 10.71 12.08
C MET A 35 19.89 10.88 12.66
N VAL A 36 20.61 9.79 12.84
CA VAL A 36 21.98 9.73 13.40
C VAL A 36 22.91 8.97 12.46
N ASN A 37 24.21 9.27 12.58
CA ASN A 37 25.23 8.46 11.92
C ASN A 37 25.57 7.26 12.82
N TRP A 38 25.24 6.08 12.36
CA TRP A 38 25.51 4.84 13.07
C TRP A 38 26.48 3.96 12.26
N PRO A 39 27.50 3.34 12.89
CA PRO A 39 28.41 2.43 12.18
C PRO A 39 27.64 1.23 11.64
N ASP A 40 27.69 1.02 10.34
CA ASP A 40 27.17 -0.21 9.73
C ASP A 40 27.98 -1.43 10.23
N GLY A 41 27.28 -2.41 10.78
CA GLY A 41 27.91 -3.61 11.35
C GLY A 41 28.73 -4.43 10.35
N SER A 42 28.49 -4.26 9.04
CA SER A 42 29.16 -5.02 7.99
C SER A 42 30.38 -4.32 7.40
N SER A 43 30.31 -3.00 7.23
CA SER A 43 31.36 -2.21 6.54
C SER A 43 32.13 -1.28 7.45
N GLY A 44 31.67 -1.05 8.68
CA GLY A 44 32.25 -0.09 9.63
C GLY A 44 32.15 1.36 9.19
N LYS A 45 31.50 1.66 8.06
CA LYS A 45 31.27 3.03 7.60
C LYS A 45 30.05 3.59 8.30
N PRO A 46 30.06 4.90 8.62
CA PRO A 46 28.87 5.53 9.18
C PRO A 46 27.76 5.55 8.12
N VAL A 47 26.62 4.98 8.47
CA VAL A 47 25.38 5.00 7.67
C VAL A 47 24.33 5.79 8.42
N LEU A 48 23.54 6.56 7.71
CA LEU A 48 22.47 7.34 8.29
C LEU A 48 21.32 6.42 8.68
N GLN A 49 20.97 6.38 9.96
CA GLN A 49 19.91 5.55 10.51
C GLN A 49 19.00 6.38 11.40
N ALA A 50 17.75 5.97 11.52
CA ALA A 50 16.81 6.58 12.46
C ALA A 50 16.97 5.90 13.84
N GLU A 51 17.28 6.70 14.85
CA GLU A 51 17.34 6.30 16.26
C GLU A 51 16.03 6.67 16.94
N TYR A 52 15.37 5.70 17.56
CA TYR A 52 14.16 5.92 18.36
C TYR A 52 14.20 5.09 19.65
N SER A 53 13.38 5.47 20.63
CA SER A 53 13.24 4.75 21.89
C SER A 53 11.83 4.17 22.02
N ASP A 54 11.76 2.90 22.43
CA ASP A 54 10.54 2.23 22.84
C ASP A 54 10.18 2.47 24.33
N GLY A 55 10.93 3.36 25.00
CA GLY A 55 10.82 3.61 26.44
C GLY A 55 11.75 2.77 27.30
N TYR A 56 12.33 1.69 26.76
CA TYR A 56 13.26 0.78 27.45
C TYR A 56 14.64 0.78 26.82
N LYS A 57 14.71 0.82 25.49
CA LYS A 57 15.95 0.73 24.72
C LYS A 57 15.93 1.72 23.56
N LEU A 58 17.14 2.02 23.07
CA LEU A 58 17.34 2.73 21.82
C LEU A 58 17.46 1.71 20.68
N HIS A 59 16.69 1.94 19.64
CA HIS A 59 16.69 1.12 18.43
C HIS A 59 17.17 1.95 17.25
N HIS A 60 17.87 1.29 16.33
CA HIS A 60 18.35 1.90 15.08
C HIS A 60 17.73 1.15 13.91
N ILE A 61 17.08 1.88 13.03
CA ILE A 61 16.47 1.32 11.83
C ILE A 61 16.99 2.02 10.59
N ASN A 62 17.07 1.26 9.51
CA ASN A 62 17.38 1.82 8.20
C ASN A 62 16.09 2.39 7.58
N VAL A 63 16.13 3.68 7.21
CA VAL A 63 15.03 4.40 6.56
C VAL A 63 15.42 4.88 5.16
N ASP A 64 16.29 4.13 4.50
CA ASP A 64 16.74 4.43 3.15
C ASP A 64 15.63 4.02 2.15
N TYR A 65 14.80 4.98 1.76
CA TYR A 65 13.74 4.80 0.78
C TYR A 65 14.06 5.55 -0.50
N LEU A 66 13.70 4.98 -1.63
CA LEU A 66 13.89 5.61 -2.94
C LEU A 66 13.21 6.99 -3.00
N PHE A 67 13.93 8.01 -3.48
CA PHE A 67 13.48 9.40 -3.58
C PHE A 67 13.23 10.12 -2.26
N ARG A 68 13.83 9.66 -1.19
CA ARG A 68 13.73 10.32 0.10
C ARG A 68 15.12 10.43 0.72
N ASP A 69 15.69 11.62 0.63
CA ASP A 69 17.00 11.94 1.22
C ASP A 69 16.78 12.54 2.61
N HIS A 70 17.21 11.84 3.64
CA HIS A 70 17.16 12.32 5.01
C HIS A 70 18.45 13.05 5.38
N GLN A 71 18.33 14.05 6.26
CA GLN A 71 19.46 14.80 6.77
C GLN A 71 19.77 14.40 8.22
N LEU A 72 21.06 14.54 8.59
CA LEU A 72 21.48 14.33 9.96
C LEU A 72 20.74 15.25 10.92
N GLY A 73 20.17 14.69 12.00
CA GLY A 73 19.38 15.44 12.98
C GLY A 73 17.92 15.69 12.56
N GLU A 74 17.49 15.22 11.41
CA GLU A 74 16.08 15.26 11.00
C GLU A 74 15.22 14.42 11.95
N LYS A 75 14.03 14.92 12.27
CA LYS A 75 13.06 14.21 13.12
C LYS A 75 12.03 13.52 12.26
N LEU A 76 11.83 12.25 12.51
CA LEU A 76 10.89 11.38 11.81
C LEU A 76 9.88 10.80 12.78
N THR A 77 8.70 10.47 12.28
CA THR A 77 7.74 9.65 13.02
C THR A 77 7.91 8.19 12.60
N ILE A 78 8.12 7.34 13.58
CA ILE A 78 8.28 5.89 13.39
C ILE A 78 7.03 5.20 13.93
N ILE A 79 6.60 4.17 13.23
CA ILE A 79 5.60 3.21 13.70
C ILE A 79 6.31 1.90 14.05
N TYR A 80 6.04 1.36 15.23
CA TYR A 80 6.65 0.13 15.70
C TYR A 80 5.66 -0.71 16.51
N GLU A 81 5.86 -2.00 16.52
CA GLU A 81 5.09 -2.92 17.34
C GLU A 81 5.83 -3.15 18.67
N PRO A 82 5.21 -2.91 19.86
CA PRO A 82 5.90 -3.09 21.16
C PRO A 82 6.44 -4.49 21.39
N LYS A 83 5.80 -5.50 20.80
CA LYS A 83 6.25 -6.90 20.89
C LYS A 83 7.47 -7.19 20.02
N ASN A 84 7.67 -6.41 18.94
CA ASN A 84 8.74 -6.61 17.98
C ASN A 84 9.29 -5.27 17.45
N PRO A 85 9.97 -4.49 18.31
CA PRO A 85 10.42 -3.14 17.96
C PRO A 85 11.42 -3.11 16.80
N GLU A 86 12.06 -4.25 16.47
CA GLU A 86 12.98 -4.33 15.33
C GLU A 86 12.27 -4.21 13.96
N LEU A 87 10.96 -4.43 13.90
CA LEU A 87 10.15 -4.27 12.69
C LEU A 87 9.64 -2.83 12.48
N ALA A 88 10.20 -1.87 13.19
CA ALA A 88 9.82 -0.47 13.06
C ALA A 88 10.07 0.06 11.65
N GLN A 89 9.18 0.95 11.20
CA GLN A 89 9.29 1.63 9.91
C GLN A 89 8.97 3.11 10.04
N GLU A 90 9.49 3.92 9.12
CA GLU A 90 9.09 5.31 9.04
C GLU A 90 7.61 5.41 8.64
N TYR A 91 6.84 6.14 9.45
CA TYR A 91 5.43 6.39 9.17
C TYR A 91 5.28 7.46 8.08
N ALA A 92 5.36 7.01 6.84
CA ALA A 92 5.26 7.85 5.66
C ALA A 92 4.46 7.15 4.55
N LEU A 93 3.94 7.93 3.60
CA LEU A 93 3.21 7.38 2.48
C LEU A 93 4.07 6.39 1.67
N MET A 94 5.30 6.83 1.31
CA MET A 94 6.33 5.95 0.75
C MET A 94 7.21 5.45 1.88
N GLY A 95 7.14 4.17 2.13
CA GLY A 95 7.76 3.48 3.25
C GLY A 95 6.75 2.58 3.91
N TYR A 96 5.99 3.08 4.89
CA TYR A 96 5.00 2.27 5.59
C TYR A 96 3.79 1.91 4.72
N TRP A 97 3.12 2.91 4.10
CA TRP A 97 1.86 2.68 3.39
C TRP A 97 2.02 2.08 2.00
N MET A 98 3.10 2.39 1.31
CA MET A 98 3.30 1.92 -0.07
C MET A 98 4.77 1.74 -0.39
N GLY A 99 5.16 0.54 -0.74
CA GLY A 99 6.46 0.23 -1.32
C GLY A 99 6.48 0.42 -2.83
N TRP A 100 7.66 0.71 -3.39
CA TRP A 100 7.82 0.85 -4.85
C TRP A 100 7.42 -0.41 -5.61
N GLY A 101 7.81 -1.57 -5.10
CA GLY A 101 7.43 -2.84 -5.70
C GLY A 101 5.92 -3.02 -5.76
N GLU A 102 5.23 -2.69 -4.67
CA GLU A 102 3.77 -2.78 -4.60
C GLU A 102 3.09 -1.81 -5.56
N LEU A 103 3.60 -0.58 -5.69
CA LEU A 103 3.08 0.40 -6.63
C LEU A 103 3.20 -0.09 -8.08
N ILE A 104 4.36 -0.62 -8.47
CA ILE A 104 4.57 -1.16 -9.82
C ILE A 104 3.64 -2.35 -10.06
N TRP A 105 3.61 -3.32 -9.14
CA TRP A 105 2.76 -4.50 -9.26
C TRP A 105 1.26 -4.14 -9.26
N SER A 106 0.85 -3.15 -8.45
CA SER A 106 -0.54 -2.70 -8.43
C SER A 106 -0.97 -2.06 -9.75
N LEU A 107 -0.12 -1.25 -10.36
CA LEU A 107 -0.39 -0.65 -11.67
C LEU A 107 -0.47 -1.71 -12.77
N LEU A 108 0.42 -2.71 -12.73
CA LEU A 108 0.41 -3.82 -13.68
C LEU A 108 -0.88 -4.64 -13.55
N LEU A 109 -1.27 -5.00 -12.33
CA LEU A 109 -2.52 -5.72 -12.06
C LEU A 109 -3.76 -4.92 -12.49
N LEU A 110 -3.76 -3.60 -12.26
CA LEU A 110 -4.83 -2.73 -12.73
C LEU A 110 -4.94 -2.76 -14.26
N GLY A 111 -3.81 -2.70 -14.97
CA GLY A 111 -3.77 -2.78 -16.43
C GLY A 111 -4.30 -4.11 -16.95
N ILE A 112 -3.88 -5.22 -16.34
CA ILE A 112 -4.38 -6.57 -16.70
C ILE A 112 -5.89 -6.67 -16.44
N SER A 113 -6.35 -6.26 -15.26
CA SER A 113 -7.78 -6.29 -14.88
C SER A 113 -8.64 -5.46 -15.83
N TRP A 114 -8.14 -4.30 -16.22
CA TRP A 114 -8.78 -3.46 -17.23
C TRP A 114 -8.84 -4.14 -18.60
N GLY A 115 -7.73 -4.74 -19.06
CA GLY A 115 -7.68 -5.47 -20.32
C GLY A 115 -8.65 -6.64 -20.38
N VAL A 116 -8.74 -7.42 -19.29
CA VAL A 116 -9.71 -8.52 -19.16
C VAL A 116 -11.14 -7.98 -19.20
N ALA A 117 -11.43 -6.91 -18.46
CA ALA A 117 -12.76 -6.31 -18.45
C ALA A 117 -13.20 -5.80 -19.81
N VAL A 118 -12.28 -5.19 -20.57
CA VAL A 118 -12.53 -4.74 -21.95
C VAL A 118 -12.75 -5.94 -22.87
N SER A 119 -11.90 -6.97 -22.79
CA SER A 119 -12.03 -8.18 -23.61
C SER A 119 -13.38 -8.89 -23.42
N VAL A 120 -13.78 -9.08 -22.17
CA VAL A 120 -15.07 -9.71 -21.85
C VAL A 120 -16.27 -8.87 -22.30
N THR A 121 -16.12 -7.53 -22.25
CA THR A 121 -17.21 -6.62 -22.63
C THR A 121 -17.35 -6.49 -24.17
N GLN A 122 -16.22 -6.54 -24.89
CA GLN A 122 -16.22 -6.42 -26.36
C GLN A 122 -16.51 -7.76 -27.08
N ASN A 123 -16.20 -8.87 -26.44
CA ASN A 123 -16.44 -10.23 -26.97
C ASN A 123 -17.39 -11.00 -26.05
N PRO A 124 -18.69 -10.64 -25.99
CA PRO A 124 -19.64 -11.36 -25.17
C PRO A 124 -19.81 -12.81 -25.68
N THR A 125 -19.95 -13.75 -24.75
CA THR A 125 -20.23 -15.14 -25.11
C THR A 125 -21.59 -15.23 -25.84
N PRO A 126 -21.80 -16.24 -26.73
CA PRO A 126 -23.08 -16.43 -27.42
C PRO A 126 -24.28 -16.51 -26.47
N GLU A 127 -24.07 -17.10 -25.27
CA GLU A 127 -25.09 -17.19 -24.21
C GLU A 127 -25.46 -15.82 -23.64
N ALA A 128 -24.46 -14.97 -23.37
CA ALA A 128 -24.68 -13.60 -22.90
C ALA A 128 -25.36 -12.71 -23.93
N LEU A 129 -25.12 -12.96 -25.23
CA LEU A 129 -25.84 -12.30 -26.33
C LEU A 129 -27.31 -12.72 -26.38
N LEU A 130 -27.59 -14.01 -26.22
CA LEU A 130 -28.98 -14.52 -26.17
C LEU A 130 -29.74 -13.96 -24.96
N GLU A 131 -29.09 -13.84 -23.81
CA GLU A 131 -29.67 -13.25 -22.61
C GLU A 131 -29.98 -11.75 -22.80
N GLN A 132 -29.09 -11.00 -23.44
CA GLN A 132 -29.33 -9.59 -23.80
C GLN A 132 -30.47 -9.41 -24.80
N LEU A 133 -30.59 -10.31 -25.78
CA LEU A 133 -31.67 -10.29 -26.77
C LEU A 133 -33.04 -10.66 -26.16
N ASN A 134 -33.04 -11.52 -25.16
CA ASN A 134 -34.25 -11.94 -24.43
C ASN A 134 -34.63 -10.99 -23.29
N TYR A 135 -33.75 -10.04 -22.94
CA TYR A 135 -34.05 -9.04 -21.91
C TYR A 135 -35.10 -8.06 -22.42
N LYS A 136 -36.34 -8.26 -21.96
CA LYS A 136 -37.43 -7.31 -22.15
C LYS A 136 -37.32 -6.23 -21.09
N GLU A 137 -37.06 -5.01 -21.52
CA GLU A 137 -37.03 -3.86 -20.61
C GLU A 137 -38.37 -3.80 -19.85
N PRO A 138 -38.37 -3.75 -18.50
CA PRO A 138 -39.63 -3.65 -17.77
C PRO A 138 -40.32 -2.35 -18.14
N ASP A 139 -41.62 -2.45 -18.44
CA ASP A 139 -42.45 -1.31 -18.79
C ASP A 139 -42.32 -0.20 -17.75
N LYS A 140 -41.81 0.97 -18.18
CA LYS A 140 -41.73 2.13 -17.30
C LYS A 140 -43.14 2.48 -16.84
N PRO A 141 -43.42 2.63 -15.54
CA PRO A 141 -44.71 3.06 -15.07
C PRO A 141 -45.02 4.40 -15.69
N ARG A 142 -46.12 4.46 -16.42
CA ARG A 142 -46.68 5.68 -17.00
C ARG A 142 -47.28 6.44 -15.83
N TYR A 143 -46.60 7.49 -15.39
CA TYR A 143 -47.20 8.47 -14.50
C TYR A 143 -48.03 9.42 -15.36
N ASP A 144 -49.35 9.25 -15.30
CA ASP A 144 -50.35 10.25 -15.80
C ASP A 144 -50.50 11.34 -14.75
#